data_45c11fca0050ebf0801649564a3a3f1d
#
_entry.id   45c11fca0050ebf0801649564a3a3f1d
#
_cell.length_a   1.000
_cell.length_b   1.000
_cell.length_c   1.000
_cell.angle_alpha   90.00
_cell.angle_beta   90.00
_cell.angle_gamma   90.00
#
_symmetry.space_group_name_H-M   'P 1'
#
loop_
_entity.id
_entity.type
_entity.pdbx_description
1 polymer ?
#
loop_
_entity_poly.entity_id
_entity_poly.type
_entity_poly.pdbx_seq_one_letter_code
_entity_poly.pdbx_strand_id
1 'polypeptide(L)'
;WESIALDGVNYTVVPSQHSSFRNPLHTFETLWGGIYIKNDLHSLYYTGDCGYYDVFSRIYERFGETELMLSDSAQYSDAWAQTHMTPEQAVQAAQDAHAKWLMPIHWGAFKLSPHPWDEPPKRAVAAAEEQGVSLATPRIGQTMDYDDISSFNEHWWEEYE
;
A
#
# COMPACT_ATOMS: atom_id res chain seq x y z
N TRP A 1 14.28 2.07 10.04
CA TRP A 1 13.92 1.02 11.01
C TRP A 1 13.89 1.54 12.46
N GLU A 2 13.84 2.86 12.65
CA GLU A 2 13.64 3.46 13.97
C GLU A 2 12.22 3.24 14.43
N SER A 3 12.06 2.93 15.73
CA SER A 3 10.76 2.59 16.33
C SER A 3 10.49 3.43 17.57
N ILE A 4 9.22 3.72 17.79
CA ILE A 4 8.71 4.31 19.03
C ILE A 4 7.52 3.51 19.53
N ALA A 5 7.44 3.27 20.82
CA ALA A 5 6.27 2.68 21.48
C ALA A 5 5.45 3.80 22.12
N LEU A 6 4.15 3.82 21.85
CA LEU A 6 3.19 4.75 22.41
C LEU A 6 1.89 4.01 22.72
N ASP A 7 1.43 4.08 23.96
CA ASP A 7 0.15 3.51 24.43
C ASP A 7 -0.06 2.02 24.03
N GLY A 8 1.01 1.21 24.12
CA GLY A 8 0.97 -0.21 23.78
C GLY A 8 1.06 -0.52 22.28
N VAL A 9 1.26 0.50 21.44
CA VAL A 9 1.43 0.36 19.99
C VAL A 9 2.86 0.70 19.60
N ASN A 10 3.49 -0.14 18.78
CA ASN A 10 4.81 0.10 18.22
C ASN A 10 4.67 0.67 16.80
N TYR A 11 5.32 1.79 16.56
CA TYR A 11 5.41 2.46 15.26
C TYR A 11 6.84 2.37 14.78
N THR A 12 7.06 1.77 13.63
CA THR A 12 8.40 1.64 13.02
C THR A 12 8.43 2.31 11.66
N VAL A 13 9.32 3.28 11.48
CA VAL A 13 9.60 3.82 10.13
C VAL A 13 10.32 2.76 9.32
N VAL A 14 9.79 2.46 8.13
CA VAL A 14 10.34 1.45 7.22
C VAL A 14 10.77 2.10 5.91
N PRO A 15 11.78 1.54 5.23
CA PRO A 15 12.21 2.06 3.92
C PRO A 15 11.08 1.97 2.89
N SER A 16 11.04 2.93 1.97
CA SER A 16 10.30 2.85 0.72
C SER A 16 11.19 3.31 -0.44
N GLN A 17 10.74 3.19 -1.67
CA GLN A 17 11.46 3.67 -2.85
C GLN A 17 10.67 4.78 -3.51
N HIS A 18 11.07 6.01 -3.24
CA HIS A 18 10.41 7.23 -3.74
C HIS A 18 11.41 8.40 -3.81
N SER A 19 10.91 9.61 -3.86
CA SER A 19 11.69 10.86 -3.76
C SER A 19 10.96 11.87 -2.87
N SER A 20 11.68 12.84 -2.30
CA SER A 20 11.06 13.86 -1.46
C SER A 20 10.37 14.98 -2.26
N PHE A 21 10.86 15.30 -3.42
CA PHE A 21 10.40 16.27 -4.42
C PHE A 21 9.78 17.58 -3.90
N ARG A 22 10.14 18.03 -2.70
CA ARG A 22 9.62 19.29 -2.12
C ARG A 22 10.12 20.53 -2.83
N ASN A 23 11.28 20.42 -3.47
CA ASN A 23 11.91 21.46 -4.27
C ASN A 23 12.64 20.79 -5.44
N PRO A 24 12.43 21.22 -6.68
CA PRO A 24 13.11 20.63 -7.85
C PRO A 24 14.64 20.60 -7.77
N LEU A 25 15.23 21.50 -6.97
CA LEU A 25 16.69 21.56 -6.76
C LEU A 25 17.18 20.63 -5.63
N HIS A 26 16.25 20.07 -4.81
CA HIS A 26 16.52 19.30 -3.60
C HIS A 26 15.67 18.03 -3.54
N THR A 27 15.67 17.26 -4.62
CA THR A 27 14.78 16.10 -4.84
C THR A 27 15.00 14.95 -3.85
N PHE A 28 16.21 14.83 -3.29
CA PHE A 28 16.60 13.70 -2.43
C PHE A 28 17.18 14.14 -1.07
N GLU A 29 16.89 15.35 -0.63
CA GLU A 29 17.47 15.89 0.64
C GLU A 29 16.67 15.55 1.90
N THR A 30 15.39 15.15 1.74
CA THR A 30 14.56 14.70 2.86
C THR A 30 14.22 13.23 2.71
N LEU A 31 14.05 12.54 3.83
CA LEU A 31 13.68 11.13 3.82
C LEU A 31 12.21 10.94 3.39
N TRP A 32 11.96 9.82 2.78
CA TRP A 32 10.65 9.23 2.50
C TRP A 32 10.61 7.83 3.12
N GLY A 33 9.43 7.29 3.36
CA GLY A 33 9.31 5.97 3.96
C GLY A 33 7.87 5.57 4.20
N GLY A 34 7.69 4.30 4.53
CA GLY A 34 6.46 3.73 5.05
C GLY A 34 6.46 3.66 6.56
N ILE A 35 5.41 3.11 7.12
CA ILE A 35 5.25 2.89 8.56
C ILE A 35 4.72 1.48 8.79
N TYR A 36 5.35 0.73 9.69
CA TYR A 36 4.83 -0.51 10.23
C TYR A 36 4.28 -0.26 11.64
N ILE A 37 3.03 -0.61 11.85
CA ILE A 37 2.31 -0.38 13.12
C ILE A 37 1.91 -1.75 13.67
N LYS A 38 2.22 -2.01 14.94
CA LYS A 38 1.92 -3.30 15.57
C LYS A 38 1.61 -3.15 17.05
N ASN A 39 0.57 -3.84 17.49
CA ASN A 39 0.29 -4.11 18.90
C ASN A 39 0.20 -5.64 19.14
N ASP A 40 -0.30 -6.06 20.29
CA ASP A 40 -0.43 -7.50 20.63
C ASP A 40 -1.49 -8.24 19.79
N LEU A 41 -2.43 -7.52 19.17
CA LEU A 41 -3.56 -8.09 18.43
C LEU A 41 -3.42 -7.94 16.92
N HIS A 42 -2.95 -6.78 16.44
CA HIS A 42 -3.02 -6.38 15.05
C HIS A 42 -1.69 -5.86 14.51
N SER A 43 -1.52 -5.97 13.19
CA SER A 43 -0.40 -5.37 12.46
C SER A 43 -0.88 -4.71 11.17
N LEU A 44 -0.31 -3.52 10.90
CA LEU A 44 -0.57 -2.74 9.70
C LEU A 44 0.75 -2.30 9.08
N TYR A 45 0.89 -2.51 7.79
CA TYR A 45 1.99 -1.96 7.00
C TYR A 45 1.44 -0.93 5.99
N TYR A 46 1.83 0.33 6.14
CA TYR A 46 1.60 1.39 5.18
C TYR A 46 2.88 1.62 4.39
N THR A 47 2.85 1.40 3.08
CA THR A 47 4.06 1.49 2.23
C THR A 47 4.58 2.92 2.07
N GLY A 48 3.72 3.93 2.24
CA GLY A 48 3.92 5.25 1.66
C GLY A 48 3.83 5.16 0.14
N ASP A 49 4.18 6.22 -0.56
CA ASP A 49 4.41 6.18 -2.00
C ASP A 49 5.68 5.36 -2.24
N CYS A 50 5.60 4.32 -3.07
CA CYS A 50 6.66 3.34 -3.15
C CYS A 50 6.67 2.60 -4.49
N GLY A 51 7.83 2.55 -5.14
CA GLY A 51 8.08 1.61 -6.22
C GLY A 51 8.33 0.18 -5.70
N TYR A 52 8.20 -0.80 -6.57
CA TYR A 52 8.43 -2.20 -6.22
C TYR A 52 9.93 -2.53 -6.13
N TYR A 53 10.37 -3.09 -4.99
CA TYR A 53 11.73 -3.57 -4.76
C TYR A 53 11.77 -4.58 -3.58
N ASP A 54 12.94 -4.97 -3.11
CA ASP A 54 13.14 -6.06 -2.13
C ASP A 54 12.67 -5.77 -0.69
N VAL A 55 12.15 -4.58 -0.39
CA VAL A 55 11.73 -4.22 0.98
C VAL A 55 10.61 -5.09 1.51
N PHE A 56 9.71 -5.56 0.66
CA PHE A 56 8.52 -6.31 1.08
C PHE A 56 8.88 -7.63 1.74
N SER A 57 9.82 -8.38 1.18
CA SER A 57 10.38 -9.59 1.81
C SER A 57 11.09 -9.26 3.13
N ARG A 58 11.79 -8.13 3.21
CA ARG A 58 12.46 -7.66 4.44
C ARG A 58 11.48 -7.25 5.53
N ILE A 59 10.29 -6.78 5.16
CA ILE A 59 9.18 -6.54 6.11
C ILE A 59 8.79 -7.88 6.76
N TYR A 60 8.55 -8.91 5.94
CA TYR A 60 8.22 -10.23 6.46
C TYR A 60 9.35 -10.83 7.33
N GLU A 61 10.60 -10.77 6.87
CA GLU A 61 11.74 -11.25 7.65
C GLU A 61 11.87 -10.59 9.03
N ARG A 62 11.46 -9.30 9.13
CA ARG A 62 11.61 -8.52 10.36
C ARG A 62 10.42 -8.64 11.31
N PHE A 63 9.20 -8.66 10.78
CA PHE A 63 7.98 -8.52 11.58
C PHE A 63 7.08 -9.75 11.56
N GLY A 64 7.35 -10.73 10.68
CA GLY A 64 6.48 -11.86 10.39
C GLY A 64 5.31 -11.48 9.48
N GLU A 65 4.26 -12.26 9.50
CA GLU A 65 3.03 -12.01 8.74
C GLU A 65 2.43 -10.65 9.10
N THR A 66 1.94 -9.96 8.07
CA THR A 66 1.24 -8.67 8.20
C THR A 66 -0.26 -8.90 8.05
N GLU A 67 -1.07 -8.38 8.97
CA GLU A 67 -2.52 -8.55 8.88
C GLU A 67 -3.11 -7.71 7.75
N LEU A 68 -2.79 -6.42 7.70
CA LEU A 68 -3.27 -5.49 6.68
C LEU A 68 -2.12 -4.68 6.10
N MET A 69 -2.00 -4.69 4.78
CA MET A 69 -1.07 -3.85 4.03
C MET A 69 -1.83 -2.80 3.22
N LEU A 70 -1.56 -1.52 3.50
CA LEU A 70 -2.01 -0.39 2.68
C LEU A 70 -0.90 -0.08 1.68
N SER A 71 -1.11 -0.38 0.41
CA SER A 71 -0.08 -0.29 -0.61
C SER A 71 -0.40 0.75 -1.68
N ASP A 72 0.60 1.59 -2.00
CA ASP A 72 0.61 2.33 -3.26
C ASP A 72 0.31 1.36 -4.41
N SER A 73 -0.65 1.72 -5.26
CA SER A 73 -1.10 0.90 -6.40
C SER A 73 -1.56 1.75 -7.57
N ALA A 74 -1.19 3.03 -7.57
CA ALA A 74 -1.68 3.97 -8.57
C ALA A 74 -0.63 5.04 -8.93
N GLN A 75 -1.01 5.98 -9.79
CA GLN A 75 -0.18 7.06 -10.27
C GLN A 75 1.11 6.58 -10.96
N TYR A 76 1.12 5.32 -11.40
CA TYR A 76 2.22 4.68 -12.14
C TYR A 76 2.36 5.23 -13.55
N SER A 77 3.59 5.24 -14.03
CA SER A 77 3.96 5.59 -15.41
C SER A 77 5.35 5.03 -15.72
N ASP A 78 5.60 4.69 -16.97
CA ASP A 78 6.92 4.27 -17.44
C ASP A 78 7.98 5.35 -17.19
N ALA A 79 7.56 6.63 -17.15
CA ALA A 79 8.46 7.76 -16.90
C ALA A 79 9.01 7.80 -15.45
N TRP A 80 8.33 7.14 -14.50
CA TRP A 80 8.72 7.05 -13.09
C TRP A 80 8.37 5.71 -12.45
N ALA A 81 8.56 4.63 -13.19
CA ALA A 81 8.24 3.27 -12.77
C ALA A 81 8.90 2.82 -11.44
N GLN A 82 9.91 3.54 -10.97
CA GLN A 82 10.61 3.24 -9.72
C GLN A 82 9.99 3.92 -8.49
N THR A 83 9.01 4.80 -8.65
CA THR A 83 8.44 5.58 -7.55
C THR A 83 7.02 5.17 -7.17
N HIS A 84 6.29 4.55 -8.09
CA HIS A 84 4.94 4.06 -7.87
C HIS A 84 4.77 2.66 -8.44
N MET A 85 4.10 1.80 -7.68
CA MET A 85 3.78 0.44 -8.12
C MET A 85 2.60 0.42 -9.08
N THR A 86 2.64 -0.47 -10.07
CA THR A 86 1.43 -0.89 -10.76
C THR A 86 0.56 -1.73 -9.82
N PRO A 87 -0.75 -1.89 -10.08
CA PRO A 87 -1.61 -2.72 -9.27
C PRO A 87 -1.12 -4.17 -9.11
N GLU A 88 -0.55 -4.75 -10.17
CA GLU A 88 0.03 -6.09 -10.16
C GLU A 88 1.26 -6.17 -9.27
N GLN A 89 2.09 -5.12 -9.28
CA GLN A 89 3.24 -5.02 -8.37
C GLN A 89 2.82 -4.86 -6.91
N ALA A 90 1.72 -4.13 -6.64
CA ALA A 90 1.18 -4.02 -5.30
C ALA A 90 0.66 -5.37 -4.77
N VAL A 91 0.03 -6.18 -5.64
CA VAL A 91 -0.39 -7.55 -5.31
C VAL A 91 0.83 -8.44 -5.04
N GLN A 92 1.87 -8.38 -5.88
CA GLN A 92 3.11 -9.11 -5.65
C GLN A 92 3.81 -8.67 -4.34
N ALA A 93 3.83 -7.36 -4.07
CA ALA A 93 4.38 -6.81 -2.84
C ALA A 93 3.65 -7.33 -1.57
N ALA A 94 2.34 -7.50 -1.65
CA ALA A 94 1.56 -8.09 -0.56
C ALA A 94 1.91 -9.58 -0.33
N GLN A 95 2.17 -10.34 -1.39
CA GLN A 95 2.66 -11.71 -1.27
C GLN A 95 4.06 -11.76 -0.63
N ASP A 96 4.98 -10.91 -1.10
CA ASP A 96 6.35 -10.85 -0.58
C ASP A 96 6.40 -10.42 0.89
N ALA A 97 5.48 -9.54 1.31
CA ALA A 97 5.31 -9.10 2.70
C ALA A 97 4.49 -10.09 3.55
N HIS A 98 4.00 -11.20 2.95
CA HIS A 98 3.07 -12.14 3.58
C HIS A 98 1.88 -11.42 4.23
N ALA A 99 1.30 -10.46 3.52
CA ALA A 99 0.14 -9.73 3.98
C ALA A 99 -1.13 -10.59 3.81
N LYS A 100 -1.93 -10.70 4.88
CA LYS A 100 -3.21 -11.42 4.85
C LYS A 100 -4.25 -10.66 4.02
N TRP A 101 -4.25 -9.33 4.14
CA TRP A 101 -5.11 -8.43 3.39
C TRP A 101 -4.31 -7.33 2.72
N LEU A 102 -4.62 -7.04 1.46
CA LEU A 102 -4.10 -5.89 0.72
C LEU A 102 -5.22 -4.86 0.55
N MET A 103 -4.97 -3.63 0.97
CA MET A 103 -5.78 -2.46 0.61
C MET A 103 -5.02 -1.61 -0.40
N PRO A 104 -5.42 -1.61 -1.68
CA PRO A 104 -4.83 -0.72 -2.68
C PRO A 104 -5.22 0.74 -2.37
N ILE A 105 -4.22 1.61 -2.28
CA ILE A 105 -4.40 3.03 -1.99
C ILE A 105 -3.77 3.90 -3.09
N HIS A 106 -3.79 5.23 -2.90
CA HIS A 106 -3.22 6.24 -3.79
C HIS A 106 -4.01 6.46 -5.10
N TRP A 107 -5.26 6.02 -5.17
CA TRP A 107 -6.19 6.17 -6.29
C TRP A 107 -7.49 6.86 -5.88
N GLY A 108 -8.33 7.22 -6.86
CA GLY A 108 -9.68 7.73 -6.62
C GLY A 108 -9.79 9.17 -6.12
N ALA A 109 -8.68 9.93 -5.99
CA ALA A 109 -8.69 11.31 -5.51
C ALA A 109 -8.10 12.28 -6.56
N PHE A 110 -6.79 12.29 -6.75
CA PHE A 110 -6.12 13.20 -7.67
C PHE A 110 -5.55 12.44 -8.88
N LYS A 111 -5.56 13.10 -10.04
CA LYS A 111 -4.95 12.56 -11.26
C LYS A 111 -3.55 13.15 -11.44
N LEU A 112 -2.51 12.36 -11.17
CA LEU A 112 -1.12 12.67 -11.46
C LEU A 112 -0.63 11.94 -12.71
N SER A 113 -1.10 10.71 -12.93
CA SER A 113 -0.78 9.86 -14.07
C SER A 113 -1.89 9.85 -15.12
N PRO A 114 -1.59 9.50 -16.38
CA PRO A 114 -2.57 9.49 -17.46
C PRO A 114 -3.60 8.34 -17.40
N HIS A 115 -3.42 7.31 -16.55
CA HIS A 115 -4.39 6.21 -16.46
C HIS A 115 -5.77 6.69 -15.95
N PRO A 116 -6.88 6.01 -16.30
CA PRO A 116 -8.20 6.25 -15.70
C PRO A 116 -8.20 6.12 -14.18
N TRP A 117 -9.09 6.85 -13.50
CA TRP A 117 -9.13 6.88 -12.03
C TRP A 117 -9.52 5.53 -11.42
N ASP A 118 -10.30 4.73 -12.14
CA ASP A 118 -10.85 3.43 -11.76
C ASP A 118 -10.03 2.24 -12.29
N GLU A 119 -9.02 2.49 -13.14
CA GLU A 119 -8.12 1.45 -13.65
C GLU A 119 -7.33 0.74 -12.52
N PRO A 120 -6.75 1.45 -11.52
CA PRO A 120 -6.00 0.81 -10.48
C PRO A 120 -6.76 -0.27 -9.70
N PRO A 121 -7.98 -0.02 -9.16
CA PRO A 121 -8.71 -1.05 -8.44
C PRO A 121 -9.16 -2.20 -9.34
N LYS A 122 -9.54 -1.96 -10.60
CA LYS A 122 -9.90 -3.02 -11.55
C LYS A 122 -8.73 -3.97 -11.81
N ARG A 123 -7.55 -3.42 -12.05
CA ARG A 123 -6.32 -4.23 -12.25
C ARG A 123 -5.87 -4.93 -10.97
N ALA A 124 -6.00 -4.28 -9.80
CA ALA A 124 -5.70 -4.91 -8.52
C ALA A 124 -6.60 -6.12 -8.25
N VAL A 125 -7.91 -6.01 -8.53
CA VAL A 125 -8.85 -7.14 -8.40
C VAL A 125 -8.45 -8.28 -9.31
N ALA A 126 -8.21 -8.02 -10.59
CA ALA A 126 -7.84 -9.07 -11.56
C ALA A 126 -6.53 -9.78 -11.15
N ALA A 127 -5.51 -9.03 -10.73
CA ALA A 127 -4.24 -9.59 -10.29
C ALA A 127 -4.38 -10.38 -8.97
N ALA A 128 -5.19 -9.88 -8.03
CA ALA A 128 -5.43 -10.53 -6.75
C ALA A 128 -6.19 -11.85 -6.90
N GLU A 129 -7.18 -11.91 -7.78
CA GLU A 129 -7.89 -13.14 -8.12
C GLU A 129 -6.96 -14.18 -8.75
N GLU A 130 -6.09 -13.77 -9.69
CA GLU A 130 -5.12 -14.65 -10.33
C GLU A 130 -4.09 -15.21 -9.34
N GLN A 131 -3.66 -14.40 -8.37
CA GLN A 131 -2.58 -14.73 -7.45
C GLN A 131 -3.06 -15.21 -6.08
N GLY A 132 -4.38 -15.24 -5.82
CA GLY A 132 -4.95 -15.69 -4.55
C GLY A 132 -4.70 -14.73 -3.38
N VAL A 133 -4.62 -13.42 -3.63
CA VAL A 133 -4.45 -12.37 -2.61
C VAL A 133 -5.82 -11.83 -2.20
N SER A 134 -6.06 -11.67 -0.89
CA SER A 134 -7.30 -11.08 -0.39
C SER A 134 -7.23 -9.56 -0.41
N LEU A 135 -8.23 -8.91 -1.03
CA LEU A 135 -8.33 -7.45 -1.08
C LEU A 135 -9.34 -6.90 -0.05
N ALA A 136 -9.01 -5.73 0.50
CA ALA A 136 -9.95 -4.86 1.20
C ALA A 136 -10.10 -3.56 0.42
N THR A 137 -11.32 -3.26 -0.01
CA THR A 137 -11.66 -2.09 -0.84
C THR A 137 -12.79 -1.29 -0.23
N PRO A 138 -12.63 -0.74 0.99
CA PRO A 138 -13.66 0.07 1.61
C PRO A 138 -13.93 1.31 0.78
N ARG A 139 -15.16 1.82 0.82
CA ARG A 139 -15.50 3.12 0.22
C ARG A 139 -14.68 4.24 0.88
N ILE A 140 -14.34 5.26 0.12
CA ILE A 140 -13.62 6.43 0.66
C ILE A 140 -14.44 7.03 1.83
N GLY A 141 -13.80 7.11 3.00
CA GLY A 141 -14.43 7.59 4.24
C GLY A 141 -15.21 6.53 5.04
N GLN A 142 -15.32 5.30 4.56
CA GLN A 142 -15.92 4.20 5.31
C GLN A 142 -14.98 3.77 6.45
N THR A 143 -15.55 3.59 7.65
CA THR A 143 -14.81 2.99 8.78
C THR A 143 -14.73 1.48 8.57
N MET A 144 -13.52 0.94 8.60
CA MET A 144 -13.26 -0.49 8.49
C MET A 144 -12.92 -1.08 9.86
N ASP A 145 -13.54 -2.21 10.18
CA ASP A 145 -13.24 -2.97 11.39
C ASP A 145 -12.20 -4.06 11.09
N TYR A 146 -11.17 -4.17 11.94
CA TYR A 146 -10.15 -5.21 11.83
C TYR A 146 -10.71 -6.62 12.04
N ASP A 147 -11.74 -6.77 12.86
CA ASP A 147 -12.37 -8.08 13.12
C ASP A 147 -13.22 -8.56 11.93
N ASP A 148 -13.53 -7.68 10.97
CA ASP A 148 -14.37 -8.00 9.81
C ASP A 148 -13.84 -7.41 8.50
N ILE A 149 -12.52 -7.43 8.28
CA ILE A 149 -11.91 -6.92 7.04
C ILE A 149 -12.51 -7.57 5.79
N SER A 150 -12.91 -8.83 5.88
CA SER A 150 -13.49 -9.59 4.75
C SER A 150 -14.78 -9.00 4.19
N SER A 151 -15.53 -8.22 4.96
CA SER A 151 -16.75 -7.55 4.50
C SER A 151 -16.49 -6.32 3.62
N PHE A 152 -15.24 -5.83 3.57
CA PHE A 152 -14.86 -4.63 2.82
C PHE A 152 -14.21 -4.98 1.49
N ASN A 153 -14.89 -5.72 0.63
CA ASN A 153 -14.41 -6.14 -0.70
C ASN A 153 -15.33 -5.70 -1.83
N GLU A 154 -16.11 -4.63 -1.64
CA GLU A 154 -17.02 -4.10 -2.65
C GLU A 154 -16.27 -3.42 -3.80
N HIS A 155 -16.76 -3.62 -5.03
CA HIS A 155 -16.28 -2.92 -6.23
C HIS A 155 -17.05 -1.61 -6.42
N TRP A 156 -17.08 -0.75 -5.42
CA TRP A 156 -17.90 0.45 -5.37
C TRP A 156 -17.63 1.47 -6.49
N TRP A 157 -16.46 1.43 -7.11
CA TRP A 157 -16.13 2.29 -8.26
C TRP A 157 -16.96 2.00 -9.51
N GLU A 158 -17.51 0.80 -9.65
CA GLU A 158 -18.38 0.42 -10.77
C GLU A 158 -19.72 1.16 -10.76
N GLU A 159 -20.12 1.73 -9.63
CA GLU A 159 -21.34 2.56 -9.51
C GLU A 159 -21.19 3.92 -10.20
N TYR A 160 -19.97 4.31 -10.59
CA TYR A 160 -19.64 5.62 -11.15
C TYR A 160 -19.13 5.55 -12.60
N GLU A 161 -19.36 4.45 -13.31
CA GLU A 161 -19.05 4.26 -14.72
C GLU A 161 -20.03 4.96 -15.68
#